data_22c61e10139d0ece3c4e34fd2648a584
#
_entry.id   22c61e10139d0ece3c4e34fd2648a584
#
_cell.length_a   1.000
_cell.length_b   1.000
_cell.length_c   1.000
_cell.angle_alpha   90.00
_cell.angle_beta   90.00
_cell.angle_gamma   90.00
#
_symmetry.space_group_name_H-M   'P 1'
#
loop_
_entity.id
_entity.type
_entity.pdbx_description
1 polymer ?
#
loop_
_entity_poly.entity_id
_entity_poly.type
_entity_poly.pdbx_seq_one_letter_code
_entity_poly.pdbx_strand_id
1 'polypeptide(L)'
;MIFVDSNIPMYLIGAPHPHKVDAQRLLESCTAADERLVTDAEVLQEILHRYVAIDRREWIQLAFDAILAVVDEVLPIREREVGRAKDIVLGRRNLSARDAVHVAVMWEHGIDTILSFDRGFDGLPRVKRLGT
;
A
#
# COMPACT_ATOMS: atom_id res chain seq x y z
N MET A 1 -7.33 -3.21 -11.64
CA MET A 1 -6.86 -3.48 -10.25
C MET A 1 -6.21 -2.25 -9.67
N ILE A 2 -6.43 -2.04 -8.38
CA ILE A 2 -5.83 -0.93 -7.64
C ILE A 2 -5.10 -1.52 -6.44
N PHE A 3 -3.84 -1.13 -6.26
CA PHE A 3 -3.02 -1.54 -5.13
C PHE A 3 -3.31 -0.65 -3.92
N VAL A 4 -3.47 -1.23 -2.74
CA VAL A 4 -3.76 -0.50 -1.49
C VAL A 4 -2.52 -0.51 -0.61
N ASP A 5 -1.97 0.67 -0.33
CA ASP A 5 -0.79 0.86 0.51
C ASP A 5 -1.13 0.78 2.00
N SER A 6 -0.11 0.55 2.81
CA SER A 6 -0.24 0.35 4.27
C SER A 6 -0.85 1.53 5.01
N ASN A 7 -0.63 2.76 4.55
CA ASN A 7 -1.17 3.94 5.21
C ASN A 7 -2.71 4.03 5.13
N ILE A 8 -3.34 3.39 4.15
CA ILE A 8 -4.81 3.38 4.05
C ILE A 8 -5.44 2.69 5.27
N PRO A 9 -5.17 1.40 5.59
CA PRO A 9 -5.74 0.78 6.79
C PRO A 9 -5.28 1.45 8.07
N MET A 10 -4.05 1.97 8.14
CA MET A 10 -3.55 2.64 9.33
C MET A 10 -4.33 3.91 9.65
N TYR A 11 -4.67 4.73 8.66
CA TYR A 11 -5.52 5.89 8.89
C TYR A 11 -6.97 5.51 9.20
N LEU A 12 -7.50 4.44 8.60
CA LEU A 12 -8.87 3.99 8.88
C LEU A 12 -9.08 3.63 10.35
N ILE A 13 -8.11 3.00 11.00
CA ILE A 13 -8.21 2.57 12.39
C ILE A 13 -7.66 3.60 13.37
N GLY A 14 -6.98 4.63 12.89
CA GLY A 14 -6.29 5.60 13.72
C GLY A 14 -7.21 6.65 14.35
N ALA A 15 -6.58 7.58 15.10
CA ALA A 15 -7.26 8.74 15.68
C ALA A 15 -7.84 9.65 14.58
N PRO A 16 -8.78 10.53 14.91
CA PRO A 16 -9.32 11.48 13.93
C PRO A 16 -8.21 12.26 13.22
N HIS A 17 -8.27 12.25 11.88
CA HIS A 17 -7.29 12.89 11.00
C HIS A 17 -7.95 13.12 9.64
N PRO A 18 -7.60 14.18 8.88
CA PRO A 18 -8.15 14.39 7.55
C PRO A 18 -7.99 13.18 6.63
N HIS A 19 -6.87 12.47 6.71
CA HIS A 19 -6.63 11.26 5.91
C HIS A 19 -7.55 10.10 6.27
N LYS A 20 -8.11 10.05 7.47
CA LYS A 20 -9.10 9.02 7.82
C LYS A 20 -10.36 9.14 6.96
N VAL A 21 -10.87 10.35 6.81
CA VAL A 21 -12.02 10.63 5.95
C VAL A 21 -11.67 10.40 4.48
N ASP A 22 -10.48 10.84 4.06
CA ASP A 22 -10.01 10.66 2.70
C ASP A 22 -9.86 9.18 2.35
N ALA A 23 -9.30 8.37 3.25
CA ALA A 23 -9.17 6.93 3.06
C ALA A 23 -10.55 6.26 2.89
N GLN A 24 -11.52 6.63 3.72
CA GLN A 24 -12.89 6.13 3.61
C GLN A 24 -13.50 6.48 2.25
N ARG A 25 -13.38 7.73 1.82
CA ARG A 25 -13.91 8.20 0.52
C ARG A 25 -13.27 7.48 -0.67
N LEU A 26 -11.94 7.30 -0.63
CA LEU A 26 -11.22 6.63 -1.69
C LEU A 26 -11.68 5.17 -1.83
N LEU A 27 -11.82 4.46 -0.71
CA LEU A 27 -12.30 3.08 -0.72
C LEU A 27 -13.75 2.98 -1.19
N GLU A 28 -14.62 3.88 -0.75
CA GLU A 28 -16.01 3.94 -1.19
C GLU A 28 -16.10 4.20 -2.70
N SER A 29 -15.28 5.11 -3.23
CA SER A 29 -15.22 5.39 -4.67
C SER A 29 -14.79 4.16 -5.46
N CYS A 30 -13.79 3.43 -5.00
CA CYS A 30 -13.33 2.21 -5.66
C CYS A 30 -14.40 1.13 -5.64
N THR A 31 -15.09 0.97 -4.51
CA THR A 31 -16.18 0.00 -4.37
C THR A 31 -17.34 0.35 -5.30
N ALA A 32 -17.72 1.64 -5.36
CA ALA A 32 -18.80 2.11 -6.23
C ALA A 32 -18.46 1.92 -7.72
N ALA A 33 -17.18 2.01 -8.09
CA ALA A 33 -16.71 1.78 -9.44
C ALA A 33 -16.44 0.31 -9.75
N ASP A 34 -16.73 -0.60 -8.81
CA ASP A 34 -16.49 -2.04 -8.92
C ASP A 34 -15.02 -2.37 -9.24
N GLU A 35 -14.10 -1.59 -8.70
CA GLU A 35 -12.68 -1.81 -8.87
C GLU A 35 -12.19 -2.95 -7.97
N ARG A 36 -11.35 -3.82 -8.53
CA ARG A 36 -10.70 -4.87 -7.76
C ARG A 36 -9.52 -4.27 -6.98
N LEU A 37 -9.55 -4.42 -5.65
CA LEU A 37 -8.49 -3.96 -4.77
C LEU A 37 -7.57 -5.12 -4.39
N VAL A 38 -6.27 -4.88 -4.42
CA VAL A 38 -5.25 -5.85 -4.04
C VAL A 38 -4.19 -5.17 -3.18
N THR A 39 -3.40 -5.96 -2.48
CA THR A 39 -2.22 -5.49 -1.76
C THR A 39 -1.14 -6.56 -1.85
N ASP A 40 -0.03 -6.40 -1.14
CA ASP A 40 1.03 -7.40 -1.10
C ASP A 40 1.42 -7.76 0.33
N ALA A 41 2.23 -8.82 0.47
CA ALA A 41 2.69 -9.29 1.77
C ALA A 41 3.55 -8.25 2.49
N GLU A 42 4.26 -7.38 1.76
CA GLU A 42 5.08 -6.32 2.36
C GLU A 42 4.23 -5.27 3.06
N VAL A 43 3.03 -4.97 2.56
CA VAL A 43 2.09 -4.08 3.26
C VAL A 43 1.76 -4.64 4.65
N LEU A 44 1.50 -5.94 4.75
CA LEU A 44 1.24 -6.58 6.03
C LEU A 44 2.46 -6.52 6.95
N GLN A 45 3.65 -6.72 6.41
CA GLN A 45 4.90 -6.60 7.16
C GLN A 45 5.13 -5.17 7.65
N GLU A 46 4.84 -4.16 6.85
CA GLU A 46 4.95 -2.76 7.26
C GLU A 46 4.04 -2.45 8.45
N ILE A 47 2.81 -2.98 8.45
CA ILE A 47 1.89 -2.83 9.58
C ILE A 47 2.50 -3.42 10.85
N LEU A 48 3.05 -4.65 10.78
CA LEU A 48 3.75 -5.27 11.90
C LEU A 48 4.91 -4.41 12.37
N HIS A 49 5.77 -4.02 11.44
CA HIS A 49 6.98 -3.26 11.74
C HIS A 49 6.64 -1.94 12.43
N ARG A 50 5.68 -1.20 11.90
CA ARG A 50 5.29 0.11 12.42
C ARG A 50 4.74 0.02 13.83
N TYR A 51 3.79 -0.88 14.07
CA TYR A 51 3.12 -0.96 15.36
C TYR A 51 3.98 -1.61 16.46
N VAL A 52 4.91 -2.48 16.08
CA VAL A 52 5.95 -2.94 17.00
C VAL A 52 6.91 -1.80 17.36
N ALA A 53 7.36 -1.04 16.36
CA ALA A 53 8.30 0.07 16.56
C ALA A 53 7.75 1.18 17.47
N ILE A 54 6.47 1.51 17.38
CA ILE A 54 5.85 2.54 18.21
C ILE A 54 5.17 1.98 19.46
N ASP A 55 5.35 0.68 19.74
CA ASP A 55 4.78 -0.02 20.90
C ASP A 55 3.24 0.09 20.96
N ARG A 56 2.58 -0.21 19.83
CA ARG A 56 1.13 -0.24 19.69
C ARG A 56 0.66 -1.57 19.09
N ARG A 57 1.09 -2.67 19.70
CA ARG A 57 0.78 -4.04 19.21
C ARG A 57 -0.72 -4.31 19.19
N GLU A 58 -1.49 -3.66 20.07
CA GLU A 58 -2.95 -3.79 20.13
C GLU A 58 -3.66 -3.31 18.85
N TRP A 59 -2.97 -2.53 18.01
CA TRP A 59 -3.52 -2.02 16.75
C TRP A 59 -3.25 -2.93 15.55
N ILE A 60 -2.37 -3.91 15.71
CA ILE A 60 -1.96 -4.79 14.59
C ILE A 60 -3.17 -5.54 14.01
N GLN A 61 -3.95 -6.22 14.88
CA GLN A 61 -5.09 -6.99 14.40
C GLN A 61 -6.14 -6.11 13.75
N LEU A 62 -6.37 -4.92 14.30
CA LEU A 62 -7.33 -3.96 13.74
C LEU A 62 -6.94 -3.53 12.33
N ALA A 63 -5.65 -3.25 12.11
CA ALA A 63 -5.14 -2.85 10.79
C ALA A 63 -5.20 -4.01 9.79
N PHE A 64 -4.84 -5.23 10.23
CA PHE A 64 -4.97 -6.43 9.40
C PHE A 64 -6.43 -6.65 8.98
N ASP A 65 -7.36 -6.59 9.93
CA ASP A 65 -8.78 -6.76 9.64
C ASP A 65 -9.28 -5.69 8.67
N ALA A 66 -8.83 -4.45 8.84
CA ALA A 66 -9.25 -3.35 7.97
C ALA A 66 -8.81 -3.56 6.51
N ILE A 67 -7.57 -3.94 6.27
CA ILE A 67 -7.10 -4.15 4.90
C ILE A 67 -7.65 -5.44 4.29
N LEU A 68 -7.66 -6.53 5.06
CA LEU A 68 -8.15 -7.82 4.56
C LEU A 68 -9.65 -7.81 4.25
N ALA A 69 -10.42 -6.91 4.86
CA ALA A 69 -11.83 -6.74 4.56
C ALA A 69 -12.09 -6.07 3.21
N VAL A 70 -11.14 -5.29 2.68
CA VAL A 70 -11.35 -4.50 1.45
C VAL A 70 -10.61 -5.05 0.24
N VAL A 71 -9.54 -5.83 0.42
CA VAL A 71 -8.78 -6.38 -0.69
C VAL A 71 -9.28 -7.78 -1.07
N ASP A 72 -9.24 -8.07 -2.37
CA ASP A 72 -9.61 -9.39 -2.90
C ASP A 72 -8.45 -10.37 -2.82
N GLU A 73 -7.22 -9.86 -2.79
CA GLU A 73 -6.03 -10.70 -2.83
C GLU A 73 -4.84 -10.00 -2.18
N VAL A 74 -4.01 -10.79 -1.50
CA VAL A 74 -2.68 -10.37 -1.02
C VAL A 74 -1.65 -11.05 -1.91
N LEU A 75 -0.93 -10.25 -2.71
CA LEU A 75 0.06 -10.77 -3.65
C LEU A 75 1.34 -11.18 -2.92
N PRO A 76 1.94 -12.31 -3.28
CA PRO A 76 3.18 -12.76 -2.64
C PRO A 76 4.39 -11.93 -3.07
N ILE A 77 5.41 -11.92 -2.23
CA ILE A 77 6.72 -11.33 -2.53
C ILE A 77 7.70 -12.48 -2.70
N ARG A 78 8.27 -12.61 -3.90
CA ARG A 78 9.24 -13.63 -4.23
C ARG A 78 10.59 -12.99 -4.55
N GLU A 79 11.60 -13.83 -4.78
CA GLU A 79 12.95 -13.37 -5.14
C GLU A 79 12.92 -12.40 -6.33
N ARG A 80 12.11 -12.67 -7.34
CA ARG A 80 12.09 -11.82 -8.55
C ARG A 80 11.52 -10.44 -8.31
N GLU A 81 10.51 -10.29 -7.44
CA GLU A 81 9.98 -8.98 -7.09
C GLU A 81 11.01 -8.17 -6.28
N VAL A 82 11.69 -8.83 -5.33
CA VAL A 82 12.76 -8.17 -4.57
C VAL A 82 13.94 -7.82 -5.46
N GLY A 83 14.31 -8.70 -6.40
CA GLY A 83 15.36 -8.44 -7.38
C GLY A 83 15.04 -7.25 -8.27
N ARG A 84 13.79 -7.14 -8.71
CA ARG A 84 13.32 -5.99 -9.49
C ARG A 84 13.31 -4.72 -8.65
N ALA A 85 12.90 -4.79 -7.39
CA ALA A 85 12.95 -3.68 -6.45
C ALA A 85 14.38 -3.17 -6.27
N LYS A 86 15.36 -4.07 -6.20
CA LYS A 86 16.78 -3.71 -6.16
C LYS A 86 17.17 -2.84 -7.36
N ASP A 87 16.78 -3.23 -8.56
CA ASP A 87 17.09 -2.43 -9.76
C ASP A 87 16.41 -1.06 -9.71
N ILE A 88 15.19 -0.99 -9.19
CA ILE A 88 14.46 0.27 -9.03
C ILE A 88 15.20 1.21 -8.07
N VAL A 89 15.61 0.74 -6.88
CA VAL A 89 16.29 1.59 -5.90
C VAL A 89 17.68 2.02 -6.37
N LEU A 90 18.37 1.19 -7.13
CA LEU A 90 19.67 1.57 -7.71
C LEU A 90 19.53 2.68 -8.75
N GLY A 91 18.39 2.78 -9.40
CA GLY A 91 18.10 3.82 -10.38
C GLY A 91 17.36 5.05 -9.81
N ARG A 92 16.85 4.98 -8.58
CA ARG A 92 16.01 6.05 -8.00
C ARG A 92 16.30 6.24 -6.52
N ARG A 93 17.02 7.32 -6.19
CA ARG A 93 17.49 7.57 -4.81
C ARG A 93 16.38 7.96 -3.82
N ASN A 94 15.28 8.51 -4.32
CA ASN A 94 14.21 9.05 -3.46
C ASN A 94 13.13 8.02 -3.11
N LEU A 95 13.26 6.79 -3.62
CA LEU A 95 12.29 5.74 -3.36
C LEU A 95 12.83 4.80 -2.27
N SER A 96 12.03 4.58 -1.22
CA SER A 96 12.38 3.63 -0.17
C SER A 96 12.41 2.20 -0.69
N ALA A 97 13.13 1.32 0.01
CA ALA A 97 13.19 -0.09 -0.36
C ALA A 97 11.79 -0.74 -0.35
N ARG A 98 10.96 -0.43 0.64
CA ARG A 98 9.61 -0.98 0.74
C ARG A 98 8.73 -0.53 -0.42
N ASP A 99 8.77 0.76 -0.72
CA ASP A 99 7.99 1.32 -1.84
C ASP A 99 8.44 0.72 -3.17
N ALA A 100 9.75 0.49 -3.33
CA ALA A 100 10.26 -0.19 -4.52
C ALA A 100 9.74 -1.62 -4.65
N VAL A 101 9.57 -2.34 -3.54
CA VAL A 101 8.95 -3.66 -3.54
C VAL A 101 7.49 -3.58 -4.01
N HIS A 102 6.71 -2.62 -3.50
CA HIS A 102 5.34 -2.42 -3.96
C HIS A 102 5.27 -2.12 -5.45
N VAL A 103 6.13 -1.25 -5.95
CA VAL A 103 6.20 -0.90 -7.37
C VAL A 103 6.56 -2.12 -8.22
N ALA A 104 7.53 -2.91 -7.76
CA ALA A 104 7.92 -4.15 -8.44
C ALA A 104 6.74 -5.14 -8.54
N VAL A 105 5.99 -5.32 -7.45
CA VAL A 105 4.80 -6.18 -7.43
C VAL A 105 3.74 -5.63 -8.40
N MET A 106 3.49 -4.32 -8.36
CA MET A 106 2.53 -3.68 -9.25
C MET A 106 2.89 -3.93 -10.73
N TRP A 107 4.14 -3.69 -11.10
CA TRP A 107 4.58 -3.88 -12.49
C TRP A 107 4.52 -5.34 -12.93
N GLU A 108 4.88 -6.27 -12.04
CA GLU A 108 4.79 -7.71 -12.34
C GLU A 108 3.34 -8.16 -12.63
N HIS A 109 2.37 -7.52 -12.01
CA HIS A 109 0.95 -7.86 -12.15
C HIS A 109 0.18 -6.90 -13.07
N GLY A 110 0.86 -5.98 -13.75
CA GLY A 110 0.20 -5.03 -14.64
C GLY A 110 -0.71 -4.03 -13.93
N ILE A 111 -0.41 -3.72 -12.66
CA ILE A 111 -1.16 -2.76 -11.86
C ILE A 111 -0.50 -1.40 -12.00
N ASP A 112 -1.26 -0.38 -12.39
CA ASP A 112 -0.76 0.97 -12.62
C ASP A 112 -1.29 2.01 -11.65
N THR A 113 -2.19 1.64 -10.74
CA THR A 113 -2.83 2.58 -9.81
C THR A 113 -2.64 2.12 -8.38
N ILE A 114 -2.25 3.06 -7.50
CA ILE A 114 -2.05 2.82 -6.07
C ILE A 114 -2.87 3.82 -5.24
N LEU A 115 -3.58 3.31 -4.23
CA LEU A 115 -4.15 4.14 -3.17
C LEU A 115 -3.08 4.35 -2.11
N SER A 116 -2.59 5.57 -1.98
CA SER A 116 -1.56 5.92 -1.00
C SER A 116 -1.53 7.42 -0.76
N PHE A 117 -1.23 7.82 0.48
CA PHE A 117 -0.94 9.20 0.82
C PHE A 117 0.55 9.55 0.68
N ASP A 118 1.39 8.56 0.34
CA ASP A 118 2.82 8.78 0.17
C ASP A 118 3.11 9.32 -1.23
N ARG A 119 3.56 10.58 -1.28
CA ARG A 119 3.91 11.26 -2.53
C ARG A 119 5.19 10.72 -3.17
N GLY A 120 5.92 9.84 -2.50
CA GLY A 120 7.08 9.15 -3.08
C GLY A 120 6.74 8.33 -4.32
N PHE A 121 5.47 7.96 -4.50
CA PHE A 121 5.01 7.26 -5.70
C PHE A 121 4.75 8.19 -6.89
N ASP A 122 4.70 9.51 -6.68
CA ASP A 122 4.48 10.47 -7.76
C ASP A 122 5.69 10.50 -8.71
N GLY A 123 5.43 10.62 -10.00
CA GLY A 123 6.46 10.72 -11.01
C GLY A 123 7.12 9.41 -11.44
N LEU A 124 6.67 8.28 -10.91
CA LEU A 124 7.15 6.97 -11.34
C LEU A 124 6.47 6.55 -12.64
N PRO A 125 7.23 5.95 -13.59
CA PRO A 125 6.61 5.46 -14.83
C PRO A 125 5.58 4.37 -14.52
N ARG A 126 4.45 4.43 -15.21
CA ARG A 126 3.35 3.46 -15.08
C ARG A 126 2.81 3.33 -13.66
N VAL A 127 2.87 4.40 -12.87
CA VAL A 127 2.27 4.46 -11.54
C VAL A 127 1.45 5.74 -11.42
N LYS A 128 0.15 5.59 -11.14
CA LYS A 128 -0.77 6.67 -10.84
C LYS A 128 -1.18 6.55 -9.38
N ARG A 129 -0.88 7.57 -8.59
CA ARG A 129 -1.28 7.59 -7.19
C ARG A 129 -2.65 8.26 -7.03
N LEU A 130 -3.55 7.62 -6.30
CA LEU A 130 -4.79 8.17 -5.80
C LEU A 130 -4.63 8.44 -4.31
N GLY A 131 -4.82 9.69 -3.92
CA GLY A 131 -4.66 10.14 -2.54
C GLY A 131 -4.43 11.65 -2.51
N THR A 132 -4.38 12.20 -1.33
CA THR A 132 -4.10 13.64 -1.12
C THR A 132 -2.65 13.91 -0.63
#